data_867055d1bc93c90409f060ab2899fce0
#
_entry.id   867055d1bc93c90409f060ab2899fce0
#
_cell.length_a   1.000
_cell.length_b   1.000
_cell.length_c   1.000
_cell.angle_alpha   90.00
_cell.angle_beta   90.00
_cell.angle_gamma   90.00
#
_symmetry.space_group_name_H-M   'P 1'
#
loop_
_entity.id
_entity.type
_entity.pdbx_description
1 polymer ?
#
loop_
_entity_poly.entity_id
_entity_poly.type
_entity_poly.pdbx_seq_one_letter_code
_entity_poly.pdbx_strand_id
1 'polypeptide(L)'
;MALRGNMEKMRMSDGAEIGVYRVESAGSRRGGLVLIQEIFGVTDHIKEQCDLYAAQGYEVLGPSLYDREEPGFQAGYGPEDREKAIRIARNEHPFDLSVKDAQTCIDALKDKGPVFIVGYCYGGSVVWAAACRCTGLSAASGYYGGNIGQMAEENPRCPTILHFGRLDSHIPPEVGQKVKALHPDVEIYLYDAGHGFNSDRRADYNEPAATLARERTLELFRARE
;
A
#
# COMPACT_ATOMS: atom_id res chain seq x y z
N MET A 1 18.14 2.46 -10.25
CA MET A 1 17.54 2.91 -11.53
C MET A 1 17.21 4.40 -11.42
N ALA A 2 17.18 5.16 -12.54
CA ALA A 2 16.61 6.50 -12.49
C ALA A 2 15.09 6.38 -12.31
N LEU A 3 14.52 7.19 -11.41
CA LEU A 3 13.08 7.24 -11.18
C LEU A 3 12.35 7.72 -12.44
N ARG A 4 11.20 7.10 -12.75
CA ARG A 4 10.43 7.37 -13.98
C ARG A 4 9.26 8.32 -13.77
N GLY A 5 8.75 8.36 -12.54
CA GLY A 5 7.62 9.21 -12.16
C GLY A 5 8.03 10.60 -11.69
N ASN A 6 7.04 11.43 -11.46
CA ASN A 6 7.19 12.78 -10.94
C ASN A 6 6.27 13.01 -9.74
N MET A 7 6.69 13.88 -8.81
CA MET A 7 5.81 14.39 -7.78
C MET A 7 4.91 15.48 -8.37
N GLU A 8 3.61 15.29 -8.27
CA GLU A 8 2.58 16.25 -8.67
C GLU A 8 1.77 16.69 -7.45
N LYS A 9 1.08 17.81 -7.52
CA LYS A 9 0.11 18.21 -6.49
C LYS A 9 -1.28 17.72 -6.89
N MET A 10 -1.97 17.13 -5.92
CA MET A 10 -3.34 16.64 -6.10
C MET A 10 -4.23 17.14 -4.96
N ARG A 11 -5.41 17.67 -5.33
CA ARG A 11 -6.39 18.11 -4.36
C ARG A 11 -7.18 16.93 -3.84
N MET A 12 -7.19 16.75 -2.53
CA MET A 12 -7.92 15.71 -1.82
C MET A 12 -9.36 16.12 -1.49
N SER A 13 -10.17 15.17 -1.04
CA SER A 13 -11.59 15.37 -0.76
C SER A 13 -11.88 16.38 0.37
N ASP A 14 -10.93 16.61 1.28
CA ASP A 14 -10.99 17.61 2.33
C ASP A 14 -10.53 19.01 1.87
N GLY A 15 -10.10 19.14 0.61
CA GLY A 15 -9.60 20.36 0.01
C GLY A 15 -8.10 20.60 0.15
N ALA A 16 -7.38 19.78 0.91
CA ALA A 16 -5.92 19.87 1.01
C ALA A 16 -5.25 19.50 -0.32
N GLU A 17 -4.11 20.09 -0.60
CA GLU A 17 -3.23 19.71 -1.71
C GLU A 17 -2.04 18.93 -1.16
N ILE A 18 -1.95 17.64 -1.51
CA ILE A 18 -0.80 16.81 -1.15
C ILE A 18 0.01 16.42 -2.39
N GLY A 19 1.26 16.00 -2.17
CA GLY A 19 2.09 15.40 -3.21
C GLY A 19 1.57 14.02 -3.58
N VAL A 20 1.62 13.70 -4.86
CA VAL A 20 1.35 12.35 -5.37
C VAL A 20 2.47 11.98 -6.33
N TYR A 21 3.17 10.90 -6.08
CA TYR A 21 4.13 10.37 -7.05
C TYR A 21 3.37 9.66 -8.15
N ARG A 22 3.43 10.21 -9.37
CA ARG A 22 2.73 9.67 -10.53
C ARG A 22 3.69 9.05 -11.51
N VAL A 23 3.34 7.84 -11.96
CA VAL A 23 4.07 7.14 -13.02
C VAL A 23 3.08 6.66 -14.06
N GLU A 24 3.27 7.08 -15.31
CA GLU A 24 2.50 6.57 -16.44
C GLU A 24 2.89 5.11 -16.73
N SER A 25 1.92 4.34 -17.21
CA SER A 25 2.14 2.94 -17.57
C SER A 25 3.17 2.80 -18.70
N ALA A 26 4.03 1.80 -18.59
CA ALA A 26 4.89 1.42 -19.71
C ALA A 26 4.07 0.62 -20.75
N GLY A 27 3.91 1.18 -21.93
CA GLY A 27 3.13 0.57 -23.01
C GLY A 27 1.61 0.70 -22.80
N SER A 28 0.86 -0.32 -23.23
CA SER A 28 -0.60 -0.32 -23.09
C SER A 28 -1.01 -0.36 -21.62
N ARG A 29 -1.89 0.57 -21.25
CA ARG A 29 -2.40 0.66 -19.88
C ARG A 29 -3.32 -0.54 -19.56
N ARG A 30 -2.97 -1.31 -18.54
CA ARG A 30 -3.76 -2.44 -18.02
C ARG A 30 -4.79 -2.01 -16.98
N GLY A 31 -4.47 -0.94 -16.23
CA GLY A 31 -5.32 -0.41 -15.16
C GLY A 31 -4.64 0.74 -14.41
N GLY A 32 -5.35 1.31 -13.45
CA GLY A 32 -4.81 2.22 -12.46
C GLY A 32 -4.37 1.46 -11.22
N LEU A 33 -3.35 1.96 -10.53
CA LEU A 33 -2.87 1.41 -9.26
C LEU A 33 -2.65 2.53 -8.25
N VAL A 34 -3.28 2.43 -7.09
CA VAL A 34 -2.94 3.25 -5.93
C VAL A 34 -1.94 2.49 -5.08
N LEU A 35 -0.75 3.07 -4.86
CA LEU A 35 0.29 2.45 -4.05
C LEU A 35 0.48 3.24 -2.76
N ILE A 36 0.22 2.60 -1.62
CA ILE A 36 0.23 3.23 -0.30
C ILE A 36 1.57 2.98 0.41
N GLN A 37 2.16 4.09 0.86
CA GLN A 37 3.43 4.16 1.56
C GLN A 37 3.48 3.39 2.88
N GLU A 38 4.70 3.11 3.35
CA GLU A 38 4.98 2.78 4.75
C GLU A 38 4.85 4.01 5.65
N ILE A 39 5.17 3.90 6.95
CA ILE A 39 5.20 5.07 7.86
C ILE A 39 6.27 6.11 7.47
N PHE A 40 7.21 5.80 6.61
CA PHE A 40 8.37 6.64 6.26
C PHE A 40 8.08 7.66 5.15
N GLY A 41 6.85 7.77 4.66
CA GLY A 41 6.50 8.66 3.54
C GLY A 41 6.75 8.04 2.16
N VAL A 42 6.64 8.86 1.12
CA VAL A 42 6.92 8.46 -0.28
C VAL A 42 8.43 8.51 -0.52
N THR A 43 9.14 7.59 0.14
CA THR A 43 10.59 7.42 0.02
C THR A 43 11.00 6.93 -1.36
N ASP A 44 12.30 6.93 -1.66
CA ASP A 44 12.81 6.39 -2.92
C ASP A 44 12.44 4.91 -3.11
N HIS A 45 12.40 4.11 -2.01
CA HIS A 45 11.89 2.75 -2.09
C HIS A 45 10.43 2.69 -2.59
N ILE A 46 9.56 3.53 -2.07
CA ILE A 46 8.14 3.58 -2.51
C ILE A 46 8.02 4.05 -3.96
N LYS A 47 8.81 5.05 -4.37
CA LYS A 47 8.87 5.50 -5.77
C LYS A 47 9.34 4.39 -6.72
N GLU A 48 10.37 3.63 -6.33
CA GLU A 48 10.86 2.46 -7.07
C GLU A 48 9.79 1.36 -7.18
N GLN A 49 8.99 1.13 -6.11
CA GLN A 49 7.85 0.21 -6.19
C GLN A 49 6.79 0.72 -7.19
N CYS A 50 6.49 2.02 -7.21
CA CYS A 50 5.60 2.60 -8.21
C CYS A 50 6.12 2.36 -9.64
N ASP A 51 7.41 2.59 -9.86
CA ASP A 51 8.06 2.37 -11.16
C ASP A 51 8.03 0.90 -11.60
N LEU A 52 8.19 -0.04 -10.65
CA LEU A 52 8.12 -1.48 -10.92
C LEU A 52 6.72 -1.89 -11.41
N TYR A 53 5.65 -1.39 -10.78
CA TYR A 53 4.29 -1.66 -11.23
C TYR A 53 3.97 -0.93 -12.54
N ALA A 54 4.49 0.28 -12.75
CA ALA A 54 4.33 0.99 -14.01
C ALA A 54 4.99 0.25 -15.17
N ALA A 55 6.13 -0.41 -14.91
CA ALA A 55 6.79 -1.29 -15.89
C ALA A 55 5.94 -2.53 -16.26
N GLN A 56 4.97 -2.91 -15.39
CA GLN A 56 4.00 -3.99 -15.65
C GLN A 56 2.73 -3.51 -16.38
N GLY A 57 2.64 -2.22 -16.71
CA GLY A 57 1.53 -1.65 -17.47
C GLY A 57 0.46 -0.94 -16.64
N TYR A 58 0.71 -0.64 -15.37
CA TYR A 58 -0.23 0.12 -14.53
C TYR A 58 0.13 1.61 -14.50
N GLU A 59 -0.89 2.49 -14.60
CA GLU A 59 -0.74 3.91 -14.23
C GLU A 59 -0.77 4.00 -12.72
N VAL A 60 0.31 4.48 -12.07
CA VAL A 60 0.48 4.40 -10.62
C VAL A 60 0.38 5.79 -9.97
N LEU A 61 -0.39 5.88 -8.88
CA LEU A 61 -0.45 7.03 -7.99
C LEU A 61 0.01 6.61 -6.58
N GLY A 62 1.08 7.24 -6.09
CA GLY A 62 1.60 7.07 -4.73
C GLY A 62 1.39 8.35 -3.90
N PRO A 63 0.28 8.49 -3.14
CA PRO A 63 -0.02 9.69 -2.38
C PRO A 63 0.93 9.85 -1.18
N SER A 64 1.41 11.09 -0.95
CA SER A 64 2.17 11.49 0.23
C SER A 64 1.20 11.81 1.36
N LEU A 65 0.83 10.79 2.11
CA LEU A 65 -0.29 10.85 3.08
C LEU A 65 -0.06 11.87 4.19
N TYR A 66 1.20 12.11 4.56
CA TYR A 66 1.55 12.97 5.69
C TYR A 66 1.86 14.42 5.31
N ASP A 67 1.57 14.83 4.08
CA ASP A 67 1.86 16.19 3.61
C ASP A 67 1.07 17.29 4.36
N ARG A 68 0.00 16.92 5.07
CA ARG A 68 -0.75 17.86 5.90
C ARG A 68 -0.01 18.17 7.20
N GLU A 69 0.67 17.20 7.76
CA GLU A 69 1.48 17.31 8.98
C GLU A 69 2.86 17.86 8.67
N GLU A 70 3.50 17.31 7.61
CA GLU A 70 4.83 17.72 7.17
C GLU A 70 4.95 17.59 5.64
N PRO A 71 4.86 18.68 4.88
CA PRO A 71 4.94 18.65 3.42
C PRO A 71 6.24 18.01 2.91
N GLY A 72 6.10 17.00 2.06
CA GLY A 72 7.23 16.27 1.48
C GLY A 72 7.92 15.32 2.48
N PHE A 73 7.25 14.92 3.55
CA PHE A 73 7.83 14.04 4.58
C PHE A 73 8.42 12.77 3.96
N GLN A 74 9.68 12.56 4.22
CA GLN A 74 10.41 11.31 3.96
C GLN A 74 11.38 11.07 5.10
N ALA A 75 11.34 9.89 5.69
CA ALA A 75 12.21 9.50 6.78
C ALA A 75 13.13 8.35 6.37
N GLY A 76 14.31 8.30 6.98
CA GLY A 76 15.18 7.14 6.92
C GLY A 76 14.70 6.01 7.84
N TYR A 77 15.51 4.95 7.93
CA TYR A 77 15.20 3.77 8.76
C TYR A 77 15.94 3.77 10.10
N GLY A 78 16.67 4.85 10.41
CA GLY A 78 17.36 5.04 11.69
C GLY A 78 16.38 5.23 12.86
N PRO A 79 16.87 5.09 14.12
CA PRO A 79 16.00 5.15 15.31
C PRO A 79 15.21 6.45 15.43
N GLU A 80 15.86 7.61 15.24
CA GLU A 80 15.23 8.94 15.34
C GLU A 80 14.19 9.17 14.25
N ASP A 81 14.51 8.82 13.00
CA ASP A 81 13.61 8.90 11.87
C ASP A 81 12.38 8.00 12.07
N ARG A 82 12.62 6.79 12.58
CA ARG A 82 11.55 5.84 12.89
C ARG A 82 10.62 6.35 13.99
N GLU A 83 11.17 6.94 15.05
CA GLU A 83 10.37 7.53 16.13
C GLU A 83 9.48 8.65 15.60
N LYS A 84 10.04 9.56 14.79
CA LYS A 84 9.29 10.62 14.14
C LYS A 84 8.19 10.08 13.23
N ALA A 85 8.50 9.10 12.39
CA ALA A 85 7.54 8.47 11.49
C ALA A 85 6.38 7.79 12.25
N ILE A 86 6.69 7.08 13.36
CA ILE A 86 5.68 6.47 14.24
C ILE A 86 4.79 7.54 14.87
N ARG A 87 5.37 8.65 15.35
CA ARG A 87 4.62 9.75 15.95
C ARG A 87 3.61 10.33 14.96
N ILE A 88 4.04 10.65 13.74
CA ILE A 88 3.15 11.16 12.69
C ILE A 88 2.05 10.13 12.40
N ALA A 89 2.42 8.88 12.11
CA ALA A 89 1.48 7.84 11.69
C ALA A 89 0.44 7.46 12.76
N ARG A 90 0.78 7.57 14.05
CA ARG A 90 -0.09 7.10 15.14
C ARG A 90 -0.79 8.21 15.91
N ASN A 91 -0.17 9.39 16.00
CA ASN A 91 -0.62 10.43 16.89
C ASN A 91 -1.07 11.71 16.18
N GLU A 92 -0.52 12.01 14.99
CA GLU A 92 -0.75 13.28 14.31
C GLU A 92 -1.66 13.10 13.09
N HIS A 93 -1.44 12.06 12.29
CA HIS A 93 -2.21 11.82 11.07
C HIS A 93 -3.41 10.90 11.33
N PRO A 94 -4.66 11.37 11.09
CA PRO A 94 -5.84 10.53 11.24
C PRO A 94 -5.87 9.38 10.20
N PHE A 95 -5.95 8.13 10.66
CA PHE A 95 -5.94 6.96 9.78
C PHE A 95 -7.05 7.00 8.71
N ASP A 96 -8.25 7.46 9.06
CA ASP A 96 -9.37 7.57 8.11
C ASP A 96 -9.11 8.58 6.99
N LEU A 97 -8.20 9.53 7.21
CA LEU A 97 -7.79 10.48 6.19
C LEU A 97 -6.97 9.80 5.10
N SER A 98 -6.07 8.87 5.48
CA SER A 98 -5.35 8.03 4.50
C SER A 98 -6.31 7.21 3.62
N VAL A 99 -7.41 6.70 4.19
CA VAL A 99 -8.41 5.95 3.42
C VAL A 99 -9.18 6.87 2.46
N LYS A 100 -9.49 8.10 2.87
CA LYS A 100 -10.11 9.11 2.00
C LYS A 100 -9.19 9.55 0.87
N ASP A 101 -7.90 9.71 1.14
CA ASP A 101 -6.90 10.03 0.12
C ASP A 101 -6.75 8.88 -0.89
N ALA A 102 -6.77 7.64 -0.41
CA ALA A 102 -6.81 6.47 -1.29
C ALA A 102 -8.07 6.49 -2.19
N GLN A 103 -9.26 6.81 -1.65
CA GLN A 103 -10.48 6.96 -2.45
C GLN A 103 -10.34 8.05 -3.52
N THR A 104 -9.75 9.20 -3.17
CA THR A 104 -9.53 10.29 -4.13
C THR A 104 -8.60 9.84 -5.28
N CYS A 105 -7.54 9.08 -4.98
CA CYS A 105 -6.67 8.50 -6.00
C CYS A 105 -7.40 7.44 -6.87
N ILE A 106 -8.25 6.61 -6.27
CA ILE A 106 -9.08 5.65 -7.00
C ILE A 106 -10.01 6.37 -7.98
N ASP A 107 -10.68 7.44 -7.51
CA ASP A 107 -11.59 8.23 -8.32
C ASP A 107 -10.89 8.89 -9.53
N ALA A 108 -9.64 9.31 -9.36
CA ALA A 108 -8.84 9.87 -10.45
C ALA A 108 -8.43 8.85 -11.52
N LEU A 109 -8.46 7.56 -11.22
CA LEU A 109 -8.01 6.47 -12.11
C LEU A 109 -9.17 5.68 -12.74
N LYS A 110 -10.35 5.64 -12.11
CA LYS A 110 -11.43 4.69 -12.42
C LYS A 110 -12.08 4.87 -13.79
N ASP A 111 -12.11 6.10 -14.31
CA ASP A 111 -12.75 6.39 -15.60
C ASP A 111 -11.96 5.83 -16.81
N LYS A 112 -10.73 5.38 -16.56
CA LYS A 112 -9.84 4.82 -17.57
C LYS A 112 -9.74 3.29 -17.53
N GLY A 113 -10.54 2.59 -16.73
CA GLY A 113 -10.55 1.12 -16.59
C GLY A 113 -10.38 0.65 -15.14
N PRO A 114 -10.04 -0.63 -14.93
CA PRO A 114 -9.94 -1.22 -13.58
C PRO A 114 -8.91 -0.48 -12.71
N VAL A 115 -9.19 -0.42 -11.40
CA VAL A 115 -8.29 0.19 -10.41
C VAL A 115 -7.96 -0.82 -9.32
N PHE A 116 -6.70 -0.87 -8.99
CA PHE A 116 -6.11 -1.74 -7.98
C PHE A 116 -5.49 -0.92 -6.86
N ILE A 117 -5.29 -1.55 -5.70
CA ILE A 117 -4.57 -0.93 -4.58
C ILE A 117 -3.55 -1.91 -4.00
N VAL A 118 -2.34 -1.42 -3.72
CA VAL A 118 -1.30 -2.13 -2.99
C VAL A 118 -0.70 -1.23 -1.93
N GLY A 119 -0.24 -1.80 -0.81
CA GLY A 119 0.41 -0.98 0.22
C GLY A 119 1.19 -1.82 1.21
N TYR A 120 2.16 -1.18 1.86
CA TYR A 120 3.19 -1.81 2.68
C TYR A 120 3.16 -1.28 4.11
N CYS A 121 3.27 -2.14 5.11
CA CYS A 121 3.27 -1.78 6.53
C CYS A 121 2.00 -0.97 6.91
N TYR A 122 2.12 0.28 7.29
CA TYR A 122 1.00 1.20 7.47
C TYR A 122 0.05 1.17 6.26
N GLY A 123 0.62 1.22 5.05
CA GLY A 123 -0.12 1.12 3.80
C GLY A 123 -0.86 -0.21 3.62
N GLY A 124 -0.35 -1.31 4.14
CA GLY A 124 -1.06 -2.59 4.16
C GLY A 124 -2.35 -2.53 4.99
N SER A 125 -2.34 -1.79 6.10
CA SER A 125 -3.54 -1.52 6.89
C SER A 125 -4.53 -0.61 6.17
N VAL A 126 -4.02 0.42 5.48
CA VAL A 126 -4.87 1.32 4.65
C VAL A 126 -5.50 0.55 3.50
N VAL A 127 -4.78 -0.37 2.86
CA VAL A 127 -5.31 -1.25 1.79
C VAL A 127 -6.48 -2.09 2.29
N TRP A 128 -6.36 -2.71 3.48
CA TRP A 128 -7.49 -3.45 4.06
C TRP A 128 -8.71 -2.57 4.28
N ALA A 129 -8.52 -1.42 4.93
CA ALA A 129 -9.60 -0.45 5.16
C ALA A 129 -10.20 0.06 3.83
N ALA A 130 -9.37 0.34 2.81
CA ALA A 130 -9.84 0.75 1.50
C ALA A 130 -10.63 -0.36 0.80
N ALA A 131 -10.19 -1.61 0.86
CA ALA A 131 -10.94 -2.75 0.31
C ALA A 131 -12.32 -2.89 0.96
N CYS A 132 -12.46 -2.55 2.25
CA CYS A 132 -13.73 -2.62 2.97
C CYS A 132 -14.63 -1.39 2.78
N ARG A 133 -14.04 -0.18 2.66
CA ARG A 133 -14.78 1.09 2.77
C ARG A 133 -14.85 1.88 1.47
N CYS A 134 -13.84 1.75 0.59
CA CYS A 134 -13.80 2.46 -0.69
C CYS A 134 -14.64 1.79 -1.77
N THR A 135 -14.90 2.52 -2.85
CA THR A 135 -15.62 2.06 -4.05
C THR A 135 -14.72 2.18 -5.28
N GLY A 136 -14.96 1.36 -6.30
CA GLY A 136 -14.24 1.42 -7.57
C GLY A 136 -12.96 0.59 -7.62
N LEU A 137 -12.65 -0.22 -6.59
CA LEU A 137 -11.53 -1.16 -6.61
C LEU A 137 -11.90 -2.46 -7.29
N SER A 138 -11.03 -2.94 -8.18
CA SER A 138 -11.11 -4.25 -8.84
C SER A 138 -10.42 -5.35 -8.00
N ALA A 139 -9.33 -5.03 -7.30
CA ALA A 139 -8.69 -5.90 -6.32
C ALA A 139 -7.72 -5.13 -5.40
N ALA A 140 -7.35 -5.77 -4.27
CA ALA A 140 -6.50 -5.19 -3.24
C ALA A 140 -5.42 -6.19 -2.77
N SER A 141 -4.21 -5.69 -2.52
CA SER A 141 -3.09 -6.48 -2.00
C SER A 141 -2.39 -5.75 -0.85
N GLY A 142 -2.52 -6.26 0.37
CA GLY A 142 -1.96 -5.66 1.58
C GLY A 142 -0.75 -6.44 2.12
N TYR A 143 0.35 -5.74 2.38
CA TYR A 143 1.58 -6.31 2.91
C TYR A 143 1.76 -5.92 4.37
N TYR A 144 1.91 -6.91 5.24
CA TYR A 144 2.23 -6.78 6.67
C TYR A 144 1.59 -5.56 7.37
N GLY A 145 0.26 -5.42 7.19
CA GLY A 145 -0.52 -4.34 7.80
C GLY A 145 -0.81 -4.59 9.28
N GLY A 146 -0.22 -3.77 10.16
CA GLY A 146 -0.28 -3.99 11.61
C GLY A 146 -1.66 -3.78 12.23
N ASN A 147 -2.51 -2.95 11.64
CA ASN A 147 -3.84 -2.66 12.17
C ASN A 147 -4.95 -3.56 11.61
N ILE A 148 -4.64 -4.47 10.68
CA ILE A 148 -5.64 -5.36 10.06
C ILE A 148 -6.41 -6.16 11.11
N GLY A 149 -5.72 -6.67 12.14
CA GLY A 149 -6.37 -7.45 13.21
C GLY A 149 -7.47 -6.70 13.97
N GLN A 150 -7.36 -5.37 14.07
CA GLN A 150 -8.35 -4.50 14.72
C GLN A 150 -9.57 -4.25 13.82
N MET A 151 -9.37 -4.33 12.51
CA MET A 151 -10.40 -4.11 11.48
C MET A 151 -10.85 -5.42 10.83
N ALA A 152 -10.49 -6.58 11.40
CA ALA A 152 -10.72 -7.88 10.79
C ALA A 152 -12.21 -8.22 10.60
N GLU A 153 -13.12 -7.56 11.32
CA GLU A 153 -14.58 -7.75 11.19
C GLU A 153 -15.20 -6.96 10.03
N GLU A 154 -14.45 -6.03 9.43
CA GLU A 154 -14.90 -5.29 8.25
C GLU A 154 -14.84 -6.17 7.00
N ASN A 155 -15.84 -6.05 6.12
CA ASN A 155 -15.99 -6.90 4.94
C ASN A 155 -15.36 -6.26 3.70
N PRO A 156 -14.34 -6.89 3.08
CA PRO A 156 -13.79 -6.40 1.82
C PRO A 156 -14.83 -6.51 0.68
N ARG A 157 -14.88 -5.48 -0.15
CA ARG A 157 -15.83 -5.33 -1.27
C ARG A 157 -15.24 -5.74 -2.62
N CYS A 158 -13.97 -6.09 -2.63
CA CYS A 158 -13.26 -6.58 -3.82
C CYS A 158 -12.37 -7.76 -3.44
N PRO A 159 -11.95 -8.59 -4.40
CA PRO A 159 -10.96 -9.63 -4.19
C PRO A 159 -9.72 -9.06 -3.51
N THR A 160 -9.34 -9.67 -2.38
CA THR A 160 -8.28 -9.15 -1.52
C THR A 160 -7.32 -10.26 -1.14
N ILE A 161 -6.03 -9.99 -1.20
CA ILE A 161 -4.98 -10.87 -0.69
C ILE A 161 -4.12 -10.14 0.35
N LEU A 162 -3.62 -10.88 1.32
CA LEU A 162 -2.76 -10.35 2.38
C LEU A 162 -1.47 -11.16 2.49
N HIS A 163 -0.37 -10.46 2.64
CA HIS A 163 0.97 -11.02 2.78
C HIS A 163 1.55 -10.71 4.15
N PHE A 164 1.90 -11.75 4.93
CA PHE A 164 2.48 -11.61 6.26
C PHE A 164 3.77 -12.41 6.38
N GLY A 165 4.67 -11.94 7.26
CA GLY A 165 5.85 -12.69 7.66
C GLY A 165 5.57 -13.55 8.89
N ARG A 166 5.99 -14.81 8.91
CA ARG A 166 5.90 -15.69 10.09
C ARG A 166 6.82 -15.26 11.23
N LEU A 167 7.90 -14.56 10.88
CA LEU A 167 8.90 -14.07 11.82
C LEU A 167 8.67 -12.59 12.20
N ASP A 168 7.52 -12.04 11.83
CA ASP A 168 7.14 -10.66 12.15
C ASP A 168 6.84 -10.55 13.64
N SER A 169 7.70 -9.83 14.38
CA SER A 169 7.54 -9.61 15.81
C SER A 169 6.43 -8.61 16.18
N HIS A 170 5.87 -7.91 15.20
CA HIS A 170 4.82 -6.90 15.39
C HIS A 170 3.43 -7.42 15.04
N ILE A 171 3.34 -8.43 14.17
CA ILE A 171 2.06 -8.96 13.67
C ILE A 171 2.07 -10.48 13.87
N PRO A 172 1.42 -10.97 14.94
CA PRO A 172 1.36 -12.40 15.20
C PRO A 172 0.55 -13.12 14.10
N PRO A 173 0.89 -14.39 13.79
CA PRO A 173 0.21 -15.17 12.74
C PRO A 173 -1.30 -15.30 12.92
N GLU A 174 -1.79 -15.17 14.16
CA GLU A 174 -3.20 -15.22 14.52
C GLU A 174 -4.03 -14.11 13.85
N VAL A 175 -3.40 -12.98 13.47
CA VAL A 175 -4.07 -11.92 12.71
C VAL A 175 -4.54 -12.46 11.36
N GLY A 176 -3.67 -13.14 10.61
CA GLY A 176 -4.04 -13.77 9.35
C GLY A 176 -5.08 -14.88 9.53
N GLN A 177 -4.96 -15.69 10.59
CA GLN A 177 -5.92 -16.74 10.92
C GLN A 177 -7.32 -16.16 11.23
N LYS A 178 -7.38 -15.06 12.02
CA LYS A 178 -8.63 -14.37 12.32
C LYS A 178 -9.31 -13.85 11.05
N VAL A 179 -8.55 -13.18 10.18
CA VAL A 179 -9.08 -12.68 8.91
C VAL A 179 -9.59 -13.82 8.05
N LYS A 180 -8.84 -14.91 7.91
CA LYS A 180 -9.23 -16.09 7.12
C LYS A 180 -10.49 -16.77 7.65
N ALA A 181 -10.65 -16.81 8.96
CA ALA A 181 -11.85 -17.38 9.60
C ALA A 181 -13.10 -16.54 9.36
N LEU A 182 -12.98 -15.22 9.35
CA LEU A 182 -14.09 -14.28 9.11
C LEU A 182 -14.39 -14.12 7.62
N HIS A 183 -13.36 -14.20 6.76
CA HIS A 183 -13.45 -13.97 5.32
C HIS A 183 -12.75 -15.11 4.56
N PRO A 184 -13.43 -16.24 4.35
CA PRO A 184 -12.86 -17.41 3.67
C PRO A 184 -12.35 -17.14 2.25
N ASP A 185 -12.90 -16.13 1.58
CA ASP A 185 -12.50 -15.74 0.22
C ASP A 185 -11.22 -14.88 0.18
N VAL A 186 -10.78 -14.33 1.32
CA VAL A 186 -9.51 -13.60 1.41
C VAL A 186 -8.35 -14.60 1.47
N GLU A 187 -7.42 -14.48 0.55
CA GLU A 187 -6.21 -15.31 0.56
C GLU A 187 -5.14 -14.71 1.47
N ILE A 188 -4.60 -15.54 2.36
CA ILE A 188 -3.55 -15.16 3.31
C ILE A 188 -2.29 -15.92 2.97
N TYR A 189 -1.23 -15.19 2.63
CA TYR A 189 0.09 -15.76 2.35
C TYR A 189 1.06 -15.49 3.49
N LEU A 190 1.68 -16.55 4.00
CA LEU A 190 2.67 -16.49 5.07
C LEU A 190 4.06 -16.84 4.52
N TYR A 191 5.03 -15.96 4.75
CA TYR A 191 6.42 -16.12 4.30
C TYR A 191 7.35 -16.32 5.49
N ASP A 192 8.45 -17.06 5.32
CA ASP A 192 9.49 -17.19 6.34
C ASP A 192 10.38 -15.92 6.34
N ALA A 193 9.79 -14.80 6.79
CA ALA A 193 10.36 -13.46 6.73
C ALA A 193 9.82 -12.60 7.88
N GLY A 194 10.54 -11.52 8.20
CA GLY A 194 10.17 -10.54 9.22
C GLY A 194 9.26 -9.43 8.70
N HIS A 195 9.05 -8.40 9.54
CA HIS A 195 8.27 -7.21 9.18
C HIS A 195 9.00 -6.36 8.14
N GLY A 196 8.33 -6.02 7.04
CA GLY A 196 8.92 -5.19 5.98
C GLY A 196 9.80 -5.97 5.01
N PHE A 197 9.57 -7.28 4.86
CA PHE A 197 10.36 -8.16 4.00
C PHE A 197 10.42 -7.70 2.52
N ASN A 198 9.53 -6.84 2.08
CA ASN A 198 9.54 -6.30 0.71
C ASN A 198 10.54 -5.13 0.51
N SER A 199 11.02 -4.50 1.60
CA SER A 199 11.90 -3.34 1.48
C SER A 199 13.38 -3.74 1.54
N ASP A 200 14.08 -3.58 0.42
CA ASP A 200 15.53 -3.81 0.31
C ASP A 200 16.38 -2.78 1.10
N ARG A 201 15.72 -1.79 1.73
CA ARG A 201 16.33 -0.81 2.64
C ARG A 201 16.31 -1.27 4.11
N ARG A 202 15.66 -2.41 4.41
CA ARG A 202 15.47 -2.90 5.78
C ARG A 202 16.25 -4.19 6.03
N ALA A 203 16.62 -4.38 7.31
CA ALA A 203 17.32 -5.60 7.74
C ALA A 203 16.49 -6.89 7.54
N ASP A 204 15.16 -6.76 7.58
CA ASP A 204 14.22 -7.87 7.38
C ASP A 204 13.95 -8.18 5.90
N TYR A 205 14.64 -7.53 4.95
CA TYR A 205 14.46 -7.81 3.53
C TYR A 205 14.68 -9.28 3.22
N ASN A 206 13.73 -9.84 2.49
CA ASN A 206 13.79 -11.22 2.03
C ASN A 206 13.40 -11.28 0.56
N GLU A 207 14.38 -11.30 -0.33
CA GLU A 207 14.18 -11.25 -1.77
C GLU A 207 13.25 -12.35 -2.31
N PRO A 208 13.38 -13.63 -1.91
CA PRO A 208 12.45 -14.66 -2.33
C PRO A 208 11.01 -14.38 -1.92
N ALA A 209 10.80 -13.95 -0.68
CA ALA A 209 9.46 -13.61 -0.17
C ALA A 209 8.89 -12.38 -0.90
N ALA A 210 9.67 -11.33 -1.09
CA ALA A 210 9.28 -10.11 -1.79
C ALA A 210 8.89 -10.39 -3.26
N THR A 211 9.69 -11.20 -3.94
CA THR A 211 9.45 -11.60 -5.33
C THR A 211 8.16 -12.41 -5.46
N LEU A 212 8.00 -13.46 -4.65
CA LEU A 212 6.80 -14.31 -4.69
C LEU A 212 5.53 -13.54 -4.30
N ALA A 213 5.61 -12.64 -3.31
CA ALA A 213 4.48 -11.81 -2.93
C ALA A 213 4.05 -10.86 -4.06
N ARG A 214 5.01 -10.25 -4.75
CA ARG A 214 4.75 -9.39 -5.91
C ARG A 214 4.16 -10.18 -7.08
N GLU A 215 4.65 -11.39 -7.37
CA GLU A 215 4.09 -12.26 -8.40
C GLU A 215 2.62 -12.57 -8.13
N ARG A 216 2.26 -12.95 -6.90
CA ARG A 216 0.88 -13.22 -6.48
C ARG A 216 -0.01 -11.98 -6.58
N THR A 217 0.52 -10.81 -6.22
CA THR A 217 -0.17 -9.53 -6.37
C THR A 217 -0.48 -9.25 -7.85
N LEU A 218 0.51 -9.40 -8.73
CA LEU A 218 0.34 -9.19 -10.16
C LEU A 218 -0.58 -10.23 -10.79
N GLU A 219 -0.56 -11.48 -10.33
CA GLU A 219 -1.47 -12.52 -10.77
C GLU A 219 -2.91 -12.17 -10.44
N LEU A 220 -3.19 -11.74 -9.19
CA LEU A 220 -4.51 -11.26 -8.79
C LEU A 220 -4.97 -10.10 -9.67
N PHE A 221 -4.11 -9.10 -9.90
CA PHE A 221 -4.48 -7.93 -10.69
C PHE A 221 -4.78 -8.29 -12.14
N ARG A 222 -3.93 -9.11 -12.79
CA ARG A 222 -4.14 -9.60 -14.16
C ARG A 222 -5.44 -10.39 -14.33
N ALA A 223 -5.86 -11.12 -13.31
CA ALA A 223 -7.13 -11.85 -13.34
C ALA A 223 -8.38 -10.94 -13.23
N ARG A 224 -8.19 -9.62 -13.03
CA ARG A 224 -9.24 -8.62 -12.81
C ARG A 224 -9.12 -7.40 -13.75
N GLU A 225 -8.29 -7.50 -14.78
CA GLU A 225 -8.14 -6.51 -15.87
C GLU A 225 -9.36 -6.45 -16.79
#